data_285a23c30f9c142fa9bc06506beff5e3
#
_entry.id   285a23c30f9c142fa9bc06506beff5e3
#
_cell.length_a   1.000
_cell.length_b   1.000
_cell.length_c   1.000
_cell.angle_alpha   90.00
_cell.angle_beta   90.00
_cell.angle_gamma   90.00
#
_symmetry.space_group_name_H-M   'P 1'
#
loop_
_entity.id
_entity.type
_entity.pdbx_description
1 polymer ?
#
loop_
_entity_poly.entity_id
_entity_poly.type
_entity_poly.pdbx_seq_one_letter_code
_entity_poly.pdbx_strand_id
1 'polypeptide(L)'
;VRDFPEGLIDPILRTLSFWMGEKPVVAVHYYATHPMSYYGDGMVSSDFCGLARRKRQSDSPSVFQMYFTGCAGNITAGKYNDGSKGNREILRDRIYLGMADAWKVTYTSPITKMEVRVEQVKFGARKEKEFSLEENLRVVADAKETKVNRNIAALKLAWAQKREHVVDVSCLDLGAASILNLPGEEIG
;
A
#
# COMPACT_ATOMS: atom_id res chain seq x y z
N VAL A 1 -21.00 -0.32 -6.04
CA VAL A 1 -19.68 -0.97 -6.17
C VAL A 1 -19.81 -2.48 -6.02
N ARG A 2 -20.59 -2.99 -5.06
CA ARG A 2 -20.71 -4.43 -4.78
C ARG A 2 -21.31 -5.24 -5.94
N ASP A 3 -22.18 -4.63 -6.72
CA ASP A 3 -22.88 -5.26 -7.83
C ASP A 3 -22.07 -5.26 -9.15
N PHE A 4 -20.93 -4.58 -9.16
CA PHE A 4 -20.04 -4.54 -10.31
C PHE A 4 -19.02 -5.68 -10.25
N PRO A 5 -18.53 -6.16 -11.41
CA PRO A 5 -17.42 -7.10 -11.46
C PRO A 5 -16.17 -6.47 -10.82
N GLU A 6 -15.25 -7.30 -10.39
CA GLU A 6 -13.94 -6.85 -9.96
C GLU A 6 -13.19 -6.24 -11.14
N GLY A 7 -12.44 -5.15 -10.87
CA GLY A 7 -11.52 -4.59 -11.83
C GLY A 7 -10.25 -5.44 -11.96
N LEU A 8 -9.30 -4.93 -12.71
CA LEU A 8 -7.97 -5.50 -12.76
C LEU A 8 -7.28 -5.27 -11.40
N ILE A 9 -6.92 -6.33 -10.73
CA ILE A 9 -6.25 -6.31 -9.42
C ILE A 9 -5.09 -7.31 -9.42
N ASP A 10 -4.12 -7.09 -8.54
CA ASP A 10 -3.15 -8.14 -8.16
C ASP A 10 -3.71 -8.93 -6.97
N PRO A 11 -4.22 -10.16 -7.20
CA PRO A 11 -4.86 -10.96 -6.15
C PRO A 11 -3.85 -11.69 -5.26
N ILE A 12 -2.56 -11.56 -5.52
CA ILE A 12 -1.53 -12.39 -4.90
C ILE A 12 -0.96 -11.70 -3.66
N LEU A 13 -1.11 -12.32 -2.50
CA LEU A 13 -0.34 -11.97 -1.31
C LEU A 13 1.05 -12.59 -1.41
N ARG A 14 2.09 -11.75 -1.36
CA ARG A 14 3.50 -12.18 -1.43
C ARG A 14 4.14 -12.13 -0.06
N THR A 15 5.02 -13.08 0.21
CA THR A 15 5.81 -13.11 1.43
C THR A 15 7.28 -13.28 1.09
N LEU A 16 8.10 -12.35 1.59
CA LEU A 16 9.55 -12.48 1.62
C LEU A 16 9.96 -12.81 3.05
N SER A 17 10.75 -13.85 3.23
CA SER A 17 11.22 -14.26 4.56
C SER A 17 12.76 -14.32 4.62
N PHE A 18 13.29 -13.97 5.79
CA PHE A 18 14.73 -13.99 6.05
C PHE A 18 15.04 -15.06 7.08
N TRP A 19 16.12 -15.81 6.81
CA TRP A 19 16.49 -16.99 7.57
C TRP A 19 17.96 -16.94 8.00
N MET A 20 18.26 -17.45 9.18
CA MET A 20 19.62 -17.73 9.64
C MET A 20 19.79 -19.26 9.67
N GLY A 21 20.41 -19.80 8.62
CA GLY A 21 20.42 -21.25 8.39
C GLY A 21 18.99 -21.75 8.19
N GLU A 22 18.56 -22.70 9.00
CA GLU A 22 17.20 -23.26 8.95
C GLU A 22 16.18 -22.49 9.82
N LYS A 23 16.61 -21.46 10.55
CA LYS A 23 15.77 -20.70 11.46
C LYS A 23 15.21 -19.47 10.79
N PRO A 24 13.87 -19.37 10.62
CA PRO A 24 13.24 -18.13 10.14
C PRO A 24 13.32 -17.03 11.21
N VAL A 25 13.60 -15.81 10.78
CA VAL A 25 13.77 -14.64 11.65
C VAL A 25 12.69 -13.60 11.40
N VAL A 26 12.44 -13.29 10.12
CA VAL A 26 11.49 -12.24 9.71
C VAL A 26 10.66 -12.75 8.54
N ALA A 27 9.38 -12.41 8.54
CA ALA A 27 8.49 -12.56 7.39
C ALA A 27 7.86 -11.20 7.06
N VAL A 28 8.00 -10.79 5.82
CA VAL A 28 7.49 -9.53 5.29
C VAL A 28 6.40 -9.84 4.27
N HIS A 29 5.19 -9.43 4.55
CA HIS A 29 4.02 -9.69 3.72
C HIS A 29 3.64 -8.45 2.93
N TYR A 30 3.28 -8.64 1.65
CA TYR A 30 2.86 -7.59 0.74
C TYR A 30 1.53 -7.96 0.10
N TYR A 31 0.57 -7.07 0.16
CA TYR A 31 -0.70 -7.22 -0.55
C TYR A 31 -1.25 -5.87 -0.98
N ALA A 32 -1.78 -5.80 -2.20
CA ALA A 32 -2.31 -4.58 -2.78
C ALA A 32 -3.74 -4.33 -2.27
N THR A 33 -3.87 -3.64 -1.13
CA THR A 33 -5.18 -3.15 -0.64
C THR A 33 -4.98 -2.03 0.37
N HIS A 34 -5.85 -1.01 0.32
CA HIS A 34 -5.92 -0.03 1.39
C HIS A 34 -6.52 -0.68 2.65
N PRO A 35 -5.86 -0.57 3.82
CA PRO A 35 -6.34 -1.11 5.09
C PRO A 35 -7.41 -0.20 5.70
N MET A 36 -8.57 -0.11 5.05
CA MET A 36 -9.68 0.78 5.40
C MET A 36 -10.97 0.00 5.53
N SER A 37 -11.26 -0.57 6.70
CA SER A 37 -12.54 -1.22 7.00
C SER A 37 -13.57 -0.26 7.58
N TYR A 38 -13.14 0.78 8.30
CA TYR A 38 -14.00 1.81 8.86
C TYR A 38 -13.59 3.19 8.36
N TYR A 39 -14.60 4.02 8.11
CA TYR A 39 -14.40 5.42 7.80
C TYR A 39 -15.00 6.30 8.89
N GLY A 40 -14.22 7.29 9.35
CA GLY A 40 -14.75 8.39 10.15
C GLY A 40 -15.12 8.04 11.59
N ASP A 41 -14.67 6.93 12.16
CA ASP A 41 -14.92 6.60 13.57
C ASP A 41 -13.99 7.36 14.55
N GLY A 42 -13.05 8.16 14.01
CA GLY A 42 -12.14 9.02 14.79
C GLY A 42 -11.05 8.27 15.55
N MET A 43 -10.95 6.95 15.40
CA MET A 43 -9.98 6.12 16.11
C MET A 43 -8.81 5.74 15.22
N VAL A 44 -7.60 5.74 15.78
CA VAL A 44 -6.40 5.23 15.10
C VAL A 44 -6.33 3.71 15.28
N SER A 45 -6.15 3.01 14.16
CA SER A 45 -6.12 1.56 14.13
C SER A 45 -5.17 1.07 13.04
N SER A 46 -4.56 -0.10 13.24
CA SER A 46 -3.82 -0.81 12.19
C SER A 46 -4.72 -1.58 11.24
N ASP A 47 -6.03 -1.45 11.40
CA ASP A 47 -7.09 -2.05 10.62
C ASP A 47 -6.93 -3.58 10.43
N PHE A 48 -7.65 -4.18 9.49
CA PHE A 48 -7.66 -5.63 9.26
C PHE A 48 -6.27 -6.19 8.89
N CYS A 49 -5.45 -5.45 8.16
CA CYS A 49 -4.10 -5.89 7.82
C CYS A 49 -3.20 -6.02 9.06
N GLY A 50 -3.24 -5.04 9.96
CA GLY A 50 -2.48 -5.10 11.20
C GLY A 50 -3.01 -6.16 12.17
N LEU A 51 -4.32 -6.41 12.17
CA LEU A 51 -4.93 -7.51 12.93
C LEU A 51 -4.45 -8.88 12.39
N ALA A 52 -4.41 -9.06 11.07
CA ALA A 52 -3.90 -10.27 10.43
C ALA A 52 -2.43 -10.52 10.78
N ARG A 53 -1.59 -9.47 10.68
CA ARG A 53 -0.20 -9.53 11.09
C ARG A 53 -0.03 -9.95 12.56
N ARG A 54 -0.83 -9.37 13.48
CA ARG A 54 -0.78 -9.76 14.90
C ARG A 54 -1.18 -11.21 15.11
N LYS A 55 -2.24 -11.68 14.44
CA LYS A 55 -2.67 -13.08 14.49
C LYS A 55 -1.55 -14.00 13.99
N ARG A 56 -0.90 -13.66 12.88
CA ARG A 56 0.23 -14.42 12.35
C ARG A 56 1.44 -14.41 13.30
N GLN A 57 1.71 -13.28 13.97
CA GLN A 57 2.75 -13.18 15.01
C GLN A 57 2.46 -14.11 16.21
N SER A 58 1.20 -14.24 16.61
CA SER A 58 0.81 -15.13 17.70
C SER A 58 1.02 -16.61 17.35
N ASP A 59 0.78 -17.00 16.09
CA ASP A 59 0.99 -18.38 15.65
C ASP A 59 2.47 -18.74 15.48
N SER A 60 3.31 -17.75 15.24
CA SER A 60 4.75 -17.94 15.01
C SER A 60 5.54 -16.88 15.79
N PRO A 61 5.58 -16.96 17.14
CA PRO A 61 6.13 -15.90 17.98
C PRO A 61 7.64 -15.68 17.79
N SER A 62 8.36 -16.70 17.30
CA SER A 62 9.79 -16.62 17.03
C SER A 62 10.14 -15.95 15.71
N VAL A 63 9.15 -15.67 14.83
CA VAL A 63 9.35 -15.03 13.52
C VAL A 63 8.71 -13.66 13.55
N PHE A 64 9.51 -12.62 13.42
CA PHE A 64 8.97 -11.26 13.40
C PHE A 64 8.13 -11.02 12.14
N GLN A 65 6.87 -10.69 12.33
CA GLN A 65 5.90 -10.50 11.24
C GLN A 65 5.78 -9.02 10.88
N MET A 66 5.93 -8.69 9.61
CA MET A 66 5.73 -7.35 9.05
C MET A 66 4.67 -7.38 7.94
N TYR A 67 3.99 -6.28 7.73
CA TYR A 67 3.06 -6.10 6.62
C TYR A 67 3.30 -4.75 5.97
N PHE A 68 3.35 -4.76 4.64
CA PHE A 68 3.40 -3.57 3.80
C PHE A 68 2.27 -3.63 2.77
N THR A 69 1.70 -2.48 2.48
CA THR A 69 0.76 -2.33 1.38
C THR A 69 1.55 -2.36 0.06
N GLY A 70 1.12 -3.20 -0.88
CA GLY A 70 1.62 -3.18 -2.24
C GLY A 70 1.05 -2.01 -3.04
N CYS A 71 1.15 -2.08 -4.38
CA CYS A 71 0.57 -1.08 -5.27
C CYS A 71 -0.96 -1.08 -5.14
N ALA A 72 -1.52 -0.10 -4.44
CA ALA A 72 -2.92 -0.08 -4.05
C ALA A 72 -3.60 1.30 -4.25
N GLY A 73 -3.02 2.19 -5.06
CA GLY A 73 -3.54 3.54 -5.26
C GLY A 73 -5.02 3.58 -5.71
N ASN A 74 -5.48 2.54 -6.35
CA ASN A 74 -6.87 2.38 -6.81
C ASN A 74 -7.59 1.16 -6.22
N ILE A 75 -7.02 0.48 -5.21
CA ILE A 75 -7.54 -0.80 -4.69
C ILE A 75 -7.91 -0.68 -3.23
N THR A 76 -9.14 -1.04 -2.91
CA THR A 76 -9.66 -1.12 -1.54
C THR A 76 -10.41 -2.43 -1.33
N ALA A 77 -10.75 -2.75 -0.07
CA ALA A 77 -11.62 -3.87 0.27
C ALA A 77 -13.08 -3.65 -0.18
N GLY A 78 -13.43 -2.51 -0.77
CA GLY A 78 -14.73 -1.97 -1.13
C GLY A 78 -15.88 -2.96 -1.35
N LYS A 79 -15.76 -3.87 -2.32
CA LYS A 79 -16.77 -4.90 -2.62
C LYS A 79 -17.04 -5.83 -1.42
N TYR A 80 -16.01 -6.13 -0.66
CA TYR A 80 -16.02 -7.08 0.46
C TYR A 80 -16.16 -6.41 1.82
N ASN A 81 -16.22 -5.07 1.85
CA ASN A 81 -16.40 -4.30 3.06
C ASN A 81 -17.84 -3.76 3.14
N ASP A 82 -18.61 -4.24 4.12
CA ASP A 82 -19.97 -3.76 4.37
C ASP A 82 -20.04 -2.59 5.36
N GLY A 83 -18.88 -2.18 5.91
CA GLY A 83 -18.79 -1.12 6.91
C GLY A 83 -19.19 -1.54 8.31
N SER A 84 -19.66 -2.78 8.50
CA SER A 84 -19.98 -3.30 9.84
C SER A 84 -18.70 -3.59 10.65
N LYS A 85 -18.81 -3.48 11.98
CA LYS A 85 -17.68 -3.75 12.86
C LYS A 85 -17.18 -5.21 12.77
N GLY A 86 -18.08 -6.15 12.55
CA GLY A 86 -17.72 -7.57 12.38
C GLY A 86 -16.96 -7.86 11.09
N ASN A 87 -17.16 -7.05 10.06
CA ASN A 87 -16.51 -7.27 8.76
C ASN A 87 -14.98 -7.08 8.81
N ARG A 88 -14.47 -6.24 9.71
CA ARG A 88 -13.01 -6.09 9.93
C ARG A 88 -12.36 -7.44 10.28
N GLU A 89 -13.02 -8.27 11.06
CA GLU A 89 -12.52 -9.59 11.43
C GLU A 89 -12.54 -10.56 10.25
N ILE A 90 -13.55 -10.50 9.41
CA ILE A 90 -13.64 -11.29 8.18
C ILE A 90 -12.50 -10.91 7.22
N LEU A 91 -12.26 -9.63 7.01
CA LEU A 91 -11.16 -9.14 6.19
C LEU A 91 -9.79 -9.51 6.77
N ARG A 92 -9.64 -9.39 8.12
CA ARG A 92 -8.45 -9.89 8.83
C ARG A 92 -8.16 -11.35 8.51
N ASP A 93 -9.18 -12.20 8.60
CA ASP A 93 -8.99 -13.64 8.42
C ASP A 93 -8.63 -13.99 6.97
N ARG A 94 -9.15 -13.26 5.99
CA ARG A 94 -8.73 -13.41 4.59
C ARG A 94 -7.24 -13.09 4.39
N ILE A 95 -6.77 -11.96 4.90
CA ILE A 95 -5.35 -11.59 4.83
C ILE A 95 -4.48 -12.59 5.59
N TYR A 96 -4.91 -12.98 6.79
CA TYR A 96 -4.22 -13.99 7.60
C TYR A 96 -4.08 -15.34 6.87
N LEU A 97 -5.13 -15.83 6.21
CA LEU A 97 -5.08 -17.06 5.42
C LEU A 97 -4.11 -16.92 4.25
N GLY A 98 -4.13 -15.79 3.54
CA GLY A 98 -3.14 -15.50 2.49
C GLY A 98 -1.69 -15.53 3.01
N MET A 99 -1.42 -14.96 4.19
CA MET A 99 -0.10 -15.03 4.83
C MET A 99 0.29 -16.47 5.19
N ALA A 100 -0.66 -17.25 5.71
CA ALA A 100 -0.42 -18.64 6.10
C ALA A 100 -0.17 -19.52 4.86
N ASP A 101 -0.91 -19.32 3.79
CA ASP A 101 -0.75 -20.09 2.56
C ASP A 101 0.54 -19.74 1.82
N ALA A 102 0.91 -18.45 1.75
CA ALA A 102 2.21 -18.04 1.23
C ALA A 102 3.37 -18.66 2.02
N TRP A 103 3.22 -18.79 3.33
CA TRP A 103 4.22 -19.43 4.18
C TRP A 103 4.42 -20.92 3.88
N LYS A 104 3.33 -21.66 3.61
CA LYS A 104 3.38 -23.11 3.31
C LYS A 104 4.18 -23.43 2.05
N VAL A 105 4.22 -22.51 1.10
CA VAL A 105 4.92 -22.69 -0.18
C VAL A 105 6.27 -21.96 -0.21
N THR A 106 6.78 -21.53 0.94
CA THR A 106 8.06 -20.86 1.07
C THR A 106 9.19 -21.80 0.64
N TYR A 107 10.08 -21.31 -0.18
CA TYR A 107 11.39 -21.93 -0.46
C TYR A 107 12.49 -20.94 -0.07
N THR A 108 13.66 -21.46 0.26
CA THR A 108 14.82 -20.66 0.65
C THR A 108 15.86 -20.65 -0.46
N SER A 109 16.52 -19.52 -0.61
CA SER A 109 17.66 -19.33 -1.51
C SER A 109 18.75 -18.57 -0.78
N PRO A 110 20.04 -18.92 -0.94
CA PRO A 110 21.12 -18.14 -0.36
C PRO A 110 21.11 -16.69 -0.85
N ILE A 111 21.35 -15.75 0.04
CA ILE A 111 21.60 -14.36 -0.35
C ILE A 111 23.04 -14.31 -0.86
N THR A 112 23.19 -14.26 -2.17
CA THR A 112 24.51 -14.15 -2.84
C THR A 112 24.86 -12.72 -3.21
N LYS A 113 23.87 -11.80 -3.11
CA LYS A 113 24.00 -10.39 -3.45
C LYS A 113 23.16 -9.56 -2.48
N MET A 114 23.66 -8.41 -2.09
CA MET A 114 22.90 -7.38 -1.40
C MET A 114 23.36 -6.01 -1.91
N GLU A 115 22.53 -5.39 -2.72
CA GLU A 115 22.86 -4.11 -3.35
C GLU A 115 21.66 -3.17 -3.20
N VAL A 116 21.93 -1.92 -2.82
CA VAL A 116 20.92 -0.86 -2.85
C VAL A 116 21.20 0.00 -4.09
N ARG A 117 20.19 0.13 -4.94
CA ARG A 117 20.20 1.03 -6.09
C ARG A 117 19.21 2.13 -5.86
N VAL A 118 19.57 3.33 -6.28
CA VAL A 118 18.69 4.50 -6.22
C VAL A 118 18.69 5.15 -7.58
N GLU A 119 17.51 5.33 -8.14
CA GLU A 119 17.29 6.05 -9.40
C GLU A 119 16.47 7.30 -9.15
N GLN A 120 16.89 8.38 -9.74
CA GLN A 120 16.19 9.64 -9.67
C GLN A 120 15.14 9.73 -10.77
N VAL A 121 13.87 9.85 -10.36
CA VAL A 121 12.74 9.91 -11.28
C VAL A 121 12.06 11.27 -11.17
N LYS A 122 11.72 11.83 -12.30
CA LYS A 122 10.91 13.04 -12.40
C LYS A 122 9.54 12.67 -12.96
N PHE A 123 8.50 12.90 -12.19
CA PHE A 123 7.14 12.65 -12.63
C PHE A 123 6.62 13.85 -13.42
N GLY A 124 6.04 13.56 -14.59
CA GLY A 124 5.35 14.56 -15.40
C GLY A 124 4.04 15.02 -14.76
N ALA A 125 3.75 16.30 -14.84
CA ALA A 125 2.44 16.80 -14.43
C ALA A 125 1.35 16.30 -15.40
N ARG A 126 0.18 15.99 -14.86
CA ARG A 126 -1.02 15.68 -15.65
C ARG A 126 -1.44 16.93 -16.45
N LYS A 127 -1.93 16.71 -17.67
CA LYS A 127 -2.23 17.79 -18.64
C LYS A 127 -3.71 18.21 -18.64
N GLU A 128 -4.57 17.46 -17.97
CA GLU A 128 -5.99 17.74 -17.92
C GLU A 128 -6.26 19.06 -17.18
N LYS A 129 -7.31 19.79 -17.60
CA LYS A 129 -7.64 21.11 -17.08
C LYS A 129 -7.71 21.18 -15.54
N GLU A 130 -8.28 20.15 -14.92
CA GLU A 130 -8.41 20.07 -13.46
C GLU A 130 -7.06 19.96 -12.70
N PHE A 131 -5.95 19.76 -13.42
CA PHE A 131 -4.58 19.76 -12.87
C PHE A 131 -3.79 21.03 -13.24
N SER A 132 -4.40 21.94 -14.00
CA SER A 132 -3.74 23.21 -14.36
C SER A 132 -3.56 24.13 -13.14
N LEU A 133 -2.48 24.89 -13.14
CA LEU A 133 -2.22 25.90 -12.11
C LEU A 133 -3.35 26.92 -12.02
N GLU A 134 -3.78 27.41 -13.17
CA GLU A 134 -4.83 28.43 -13.29
C GLU A 134 -6.15 27.97 -12.63
N GLU A 135 -6.63 26.79 -13.01
CA GLU A 135 -7.90 26.28 -12.43
C GLU A 135 -7.80 26.05 -10.94
N ASN A 136 -6.70 25.48 -10.46
CA ASN A 136 -6.55 25.22 -9.03
C ASN A 136 -6.35 26.51 -8.21
N LEU A 137 -5.67 27.52 -8.75
CA LEU A 137 -5.62 28.84 -8.11
C LEU A 137 -7.00 29.47 -8.01
N ARG A 138 -7.82 29.39 -9.08
CA ARG A 138 -9.20 29.86 -9.08
C ARG A 138 -10.03 29.17 -7.98
N VAL A 139 -9.98 27.83 -7.89
CA VAL A 139 -10.74 27.06 -6.91
C VAL A 139 -10.32 27.40 -5.47
N VAL A 140 -9.01 27.53 -5.20
CA VAL A 140 -8.51 27.90 -3.86
C VAL A 140 -9.00 29.31 -3.45
N ALA A 141 -9.03 30.25 -4.38
CA ALA A 141 -9.42 31.63 -4.12
C ALA A 141 -10.94 31.82 -4.00
N ASP A 142 -11.76 30.91 -4.54
CA ASP A 142 -13.20 31.05 -4.55
C ASP A 142 -13.80 30.70 -3.15
N ALA A 143 -14.28 31.71 -2.44
CA ALA A 143 -14.90 31.53 -1.13
C ALA A 143 -16.24 30.76 -1.17
N LYS A 144 -16.87 30.63 -2.35
CA LYS A 144 -18.10 29.85 -2.55
C LYS A 144 -17.85 28.36 -2.70
N GLU A 145 -16.62 27.99 -3.02
CA GLU A 145 -16.24 26.58 -3.13
C GLU A 145 -16.21 25.88 -1.75
N THR A 146 -16.50 24.60 -1.76
CA THR A 146 -16.46 23.78 -0.54
C THR A 146 -15.04 23.70 0.02
N LYS A 147 -14.91 23.53 1.34
CA LYS A 147 -13.59 23.29 1.97
C LYS A 147 -12.88 22.09 1.35
N VAL A 148 -13.62 21.04 1.00
CA VAL A 148 -13.05 19.84 0.38
C VAL A 148 -12.45 20.17 -0.99
N ASN A 149 -13.18 20.84 -1.86
CA ASN A 149 -12.68 21.21 -3.19
C ASN A 149 -11.46 22.13 -3.10
N ARG A 150 -11.48 23.11 -2.20
CA ARG A 150 -10.33 24.01 -1.95
C ARG A 150 -9.11 23.26 -1.45
N ASN A 151 -9.28 22.29 -0.54
CA ASN A 151 -8.18 21.45 -0.06
C ASN A 151 -7.58 20.57 -1.18
N ILE A 152 -8.46 19.95 -1.99
CA ILE A 152 -8.00 19.16 -3.15
C ILE A 152 -7.22 20.05 -4.14
N ALA A 153 -7.74 21.23 -4.44
CA ALA A 153 -7.04 22.18 -5.32
C ALA A 153 -5.68 22.62 -4.72
N ALA A 154 -5.62 22.86 -3.40
CA ALA A 154 -4.35 23.21 -2.72
C ALA A 154 -3.33 22.08 -2.81
N LEU A 155 -3.73 20.81 -2.68
CA LEU A 155 -2.85 19.65 -2.87
C LEU A 155 -2.33 19.57 -4.31
N LYS A 156 -3.20 19.80 -5.31
CA LYS A 156 -2.80 19.85 -6.72
C LYS A 156 -1.81 20.99 -7.01
N LEU A 157 -2.00 22.16 -6.38
CA LEU A 157 -1.06 23.29 -6.47
C LEU A 157 0.29 22.94 -5.85
N ALA A 158 0.30 22.35 -4.66
CA ALA A 158 1.53 21.93 -4.00
C ALA A 158 2.32 20.92 -4.84
N TRP A 159 1.62 19.98 -5.48
CA TRP A 159 2.23 19.06 -6.46
C TRP A 159 2.80 19.81 -7.67
N ALA A 160 2.02 20.73 -8.25
CA ALA A 160 2.45 21.49 -9.42
C ALA A 160 3.68 22.37 -9.13
N GLN A 161 3.83 22.88 -7.93
CA GLN A 161 5.04 23.61 -7.48
C GLN A 161 6.26 22.69 -7.37
N LYS A 162 6.04 21.41 -7.08
CA LYS A 162 7.10 20.39 -6.93
C LYS A 162 7.40 19.61 -8.22
N ARG A 163 6.73 19.92 -9.34
CA ARG A 163 6.84 19.17 -10.60
C ARG A 163 8.27 19.03 -11.14
N GLU A 164 9.15 19.97 -10.79
CA GLU A 164 10.56 19.93 -11.16
C GLU A 164 11.41 19.13 -10.16
N HIS A 165 10.81 18.68 -9.07
CA HIS A 165 11.51 17.92 -8.04
C HIS A 165 11.74 16.50 -8.54
N VAL A 166 12.95 16.03 -8.40
CA VAL A 166 13.29 14.62 -8.56
C VAL A 166 13.04 13.88 -7.27
N VAL A 167 12.52 12.68 -7.37
CA VAL A 167 12.29 11.79 -6.24
C VAL A 167 13.13 10.53 -6.41
N ASP A 168 13.68 10.06 -5.32
CA ASP A 168 14.47 8.85 -5.31
C ASP A 168 13.54 7.62 -5.30
N VAL A 169 13.74 6.72 -6.24
CA VAL A 169 13.15 5.37 -6.25
C VAL A 169 14.26 4.41 -5.88
N SER A 170 14.13 3.74 -4.75
CA SER A 170 15.15 2.82 -4.26
C SER A 170 14.73 1.36 -4.41
N CYS A 171 15.72 0.52 -4.69
CA CYS A 171 15.56 -0.93 -4.82
C CYS A 171 16.62 -1.63 -3.97
N LEU A 172 16.20 -2.52 -3.10
CA LEU A 172 17.08 -3.50 -2.46
C LEU A 172 17.06 -4.78 -3.28
N ASP A 173 18.19 -5.09 -3.92
CA ASP A 173 18.39 -6.30 -4.72
C ASP A 173 19.11 -7.36 -3.88
N LEU A 174 18.46 -8.50 -3.67
CA LEU A 174 18.96 -9.65 -2.93
C LEU A 174 19.35 -10.82 -3.86
N GLY A 175 19.36 -10.59 -5.17
CA GLY A 175 19.61 -11.61 -6.18
C GLY A 175 18.37 -12.41 -6.54
N ALA A 176 17.86 -13.22 -5.62
CA ALA A 176 16.63 -14.01 -5.84
C ALA A 176 15.33 -13.18 -5.71
N ALA A 177 15.39 -12.04 -5.07
CA ALA A 177 14.26 -11.14 -4.87
C ALA A 177 14.72 -9.69 -4.83
N SER A 178 13.81 -8.77 -5.20
CA SER A 178 14.04 -7.33 -5.10
C SER A 178 12.89 -6.66 -4.37
N ILE A 179 13.21 -5.68 -3.53
CA ILE A 179 12.24 -4.83 -2.85
C ILE A 179 12.35 -3.44 -3.44
N LEU A 180 11.31 -3.02 -4.13
CA LEU A 180 11.20 -1.67 -4.70
C LEU A 180 10.42 -0.77 -3.75
N ASN A 181 11.01 0.38 -3.39
CA ASN A 181 10.34 1.40 -2.59
C ASN A 181 9.88 2.52 -3.51
N LEU A 182 8.57 2.66 -3.64
CA LEU A 182 7.94 3.66 -4.49
C LEU A 182 7.62 4.92 -3.68
N PRO A 183 7.75 6.11 -4.26
CA PRO A 183 7.59 7.39 -3.54
C PRO A 183 6.12 7.80 -3.34
N GLY A 184 5.17 7.01 -3.78
CA GLY A 184 3.74 7.30 -3.73
C GLY A 184 2.88 6.05 -3.83
N GLU A 185 1.57 6.26 -3.88
CA GLU A 185 0.59 5.20 -4.09
C GLU A 185 0.50 4.86 -5.58
N GLU A 186 1.10 3.76 -5.97
CA GLU A 186 1.05 3.28 -7.34
C GLU A 186 -0.25 2.53 -7.62
N ILE A 187 -0.70 2.62 -8.87
CA ILE A 187 -1.86 1.88 -9.38
C ILE A 187 -1.40 0.45 -9.69
N GLY A 188 -2.13 -0.54 -9.17
CA GLY A 188 -1.92 -1.96 -9.45
C GLY A 188 -2.57 -2.41 -10.74
#